data_c5d892d94acd6ba5abf8c03729bf0778
#
_entry.id   c5d892d94acd6ba5abf8c03729bf0778
#
_cell.length_a   1.000
_cell.length_b   1.000
_cell.length_c   1.000
_cell.angle_alpha   90.00
_cell.angle_beta   90.00
_cell.angle_gamma   90.00
#
_symmetry.space_group_name_H-M   'P 1'
#
loop_
_entity.id
_entity.type
_entity.pdbx_description
1 polymer ?
#
loop_
_entity_poly.entity_id
_entity_poly.type
_entity_poly.pdbx_seq_one_letter_code
_entity_poly.pdbx_strand_id
1 'polypeptide(L)'
;MMTTDAPPPPVLSVVEARALGCLIEKEATTPDAYPLTVNATVVAANQKTSREPVLSLSPGDVQHALRQLEGYGLARQQFSSRAVRYEHRLAAALDLTQQQVILIGLLLLRGPQTANELLARAERMARFADAEDVRHQLERLAQRQLAVQLPRASGQREERYMHLLGGPIDAEALAASFKARPAASGNDELEARVQALEAEVAELREIVAGLQAQSGTA
;
A
#
# COMPACT_ATOMS: atom_id res chain seq x y z
N MET A 1 14.31 22.58 24.40
CA MET A 1 14.31 21.20 23.88
C MET A 1 13.23 20.43 24.62
N MET A 2 12.04 20.34 24.06
CA MET A 2 10.98 19.48 24.63
C MET A 2 11.13 18.13 23.92
N THR A 3 11.68 17.16 24.63
CA THR A 3 11.61 15.76 24.24
C THR A 3 10.16 15.35 24.36
N THR A 4 9.46 15.19 23.24
CA THR A 4 8.11 14.66 23.21
C THR A 4 8.22 13.19 23.63
N ASP A 5 7.90 12.91 24.89
CA ASP A 5 7.86 11.56 25.48
C ASP A 5 6.57 10.84 25.05
N ALA A 6 6.34 10.81 23.74
CA ALA A 6 5.28 10.00 23.17
C ALA A 6 5.75 8.54 23.15
N PRO A 7 4.93 7.58 23.59
CA PRO A 7 5.30 6.17 23.53
C PRO A 7 5.64 5.79 22.09
N PRO A 8 6.59 4.86 21.88
CA PRO A 8 6.94 4.41 20.55
C PRO A 8 5.70 3.82 19.86
N PRO A 9 5.59 3.97 18.53
CA PRO A 9 4.47 3.40 17.78
C PRO A 9 4.43 1.87 17.96
N PRO A 10 3.24 1.27 17.95
CA PRO A 10 3.10 -0.16 18.07
C PRO A 10 3.78 -0.88 16.89
N VAL A 11 4.33 -2.07 17.16
CA VAL A 11 4.91 -2.93 16.11
C VAL A 11 3.78 -3.70 15.44
N LEU A 12 3.55 -3.45 14.17
CA LEU A 12 2.49 -4.07 13.39
C LEU A 12 2.93 -5.42 12.79
N SER A 13 2.07 -6.40 12.87
CA SER A 13 2.20 -7.63 12.07
C SER A 13 2.02 -7.33 10.57
N VAL A 14 2.41 -8.28 9.71
CA VAL A 14 2.24 -8.15 8.24
C VAL A 14 0.77 -7.94 7.86
N VAL A 15 -0.17 -8.56 8.56
CA VAL A 15 -1.61 -8.44 8.29
C VAL A 15 -2.13 -7.06 8.71
N GLU A 16 -1.72 -6.57 9.88
CA GLU A 16 -2.07 -5.24 10.36
C GLU A 16 -1.50 -4.14 9.46
N ALA A 17 -0.23 -4.25 9.07
CA ALA A 17 0.42 -3.34 8.13
C ALA A 17 -0.33 -3.29 6.79
N ARG A 18 -0.71 -4.47 6.24
CA ARG A 18 -1.50 -4.57 5.01
C ARG A 18 -2.89 -3.95 5.16
N ALA A 19 -3.60 -4.22 6.24
CA ALA A 19 -4.93 -3.68 6.50
C ALA A 19 -4.88 -2.15 6.64
N LEU A 20 -3.93 -1.61 7.40
CA LEU A 20 -3.73 -0.17 7.56
C LEU A 20 -3.40 0.52 6.23
N GLY A 21 -2.47 -0.04 5.45
CA GLY A 21 -2.14 0.46 4.11
C GLY A 21 -3.35 0.49 3.18
N CYS A 22 -4.22 -0.53 3.24
CA CYS A 22 -5.47 -0.56 2.47
C CYS A 22 -6.45 0.54 2.88
N LEU A 23 -6.61 0.81 4.19
CA LEU A 23 -7.46 1.88 4.67
C LEU A 23 -6.97 3.24 4.14
N ILE A 24 -5.66 3.51 4.22
CA ILE A 24 -5.04 4.75 3.73
C ILE A 24 -5.23 4.91 2.21
N GLU A 25 -4.92 3.86 1.45
CA GLU A 25 -5.07 3.90 -0.01
C GLU A 25 -6.52 4.15 -0.42
N LYS A 26 -7.50 3.45 0.18
CA LYS A 26 -8.90 3.53 -0.22
C LYS A 26 -9.57 4.83 0.21
N GLU A 27 -9.17 5.45 1.30
CA GLU A 27 -9.60 6.81 1.64
C GLU A 27 -9.24 7.80 0.52
N ALA A 28 -8.02 7.72 -0.02
CA ALA A 28 -7.55 8.63 -1.04
C ALA A 28 -8.07 8.30 -2.45
N THR A 29 -8.23 7.01 -2.80
CA THR A 29 -8.54 6.60 -4.17
C THR A 29 -10.01 6.29 -4.43
N THR A 30 -10.76 5.90 -3.40
CA THR A 30 -12.19 5.55 -3.49
C THR A 30 -12.98 6.10 -2.30
N PRO A 31 -13.03 7.43 -2.11
CA PRO A 31 -13.66 8.06 -0.94
C PRO A 31 -15.14 7.72 -0.80
N ASP A 32 -15.87 7.55 -1.90
CA ASP A 32 -17.29 7.18 -1.87
C ASP A 32 -17.56 5.79 -1.24
N ALA A 33 -16.58 4.89 -1.30
CA ALA A 33 -16.65 3.56 -0.70
C ALA A 33 -16.02 3.49 0.70
N TYR A 34 -15.44 4.57 1.18
CA TYR A 34 -14.80 4.69 2.48
C TYR A 34 -15.77 5.26 3.54
N PRO A 35 -15.72 4.85 4.81
CA PRO A 35 -14.87 3.82 5.44
C PRO A 35 -15.17 2.39 4.99
N LEU A 36 -14.17 1.48 5.13
CA LEU A 36 -14.26 0.11 4.60
C LEU A 36 -14.93 -0.86 5.58
N THR A 37 -15.73 -1.79 5.05
CA THR A 37 -16.14 -2.99 5.79
C THR A 37 -14.98 -3.99 5.86
N VAL A 38 -15.07 -5.01 6.74
CA VAL A 38 -14.09 -6.12 6.77
C VAL A 38 -13.94 -6.75 5.39
N ASN A 39 -15.04 -7.08 4.72
CA ASN A 39 -15.00 -7.70 3.39
C ASN A 39 -14.35 -6.81 2.33
N ALA A 40 -14.65 -5.50 2.33
CA ALA A 40 -13.98 -4.56 1.43
C ALA A 40 -12.47 -4.47 1.71
N THR A 41 -12.06 -4.53 2.98
CA THR A 41 -10.65 -4.57 3.36
C THR A 41 -9.98 -5.87 2.91
N VAL A 42 -10.66 -7.03 3.03
CA VAL A 42 -10.16 -8.33 2.51
C VAL A 42 -9.91 -8.25 1.00
N VAL A 43 -10.87 -7.74 0.23
CA VAL A 43 -10.73 -7.57 -1.21
C VAL A 43 -9.56 -6.64 -1.53
N ALA A 44 -9.42 -5.51 -0.83
CA ALA A 44 -8.32 -4.58 -1.02
C ALA A 44 -6.96 -5.19 -0.63
N ALA A 45 -6.89 -5.98 0.44
CA ALA A 45 -5.66 -6.59 0.93
C ALA A 45 -5.14 -7.70 0.00
N ASN A 46 -6.04 -8.45 -0.64
CA ASN A 46 -5.75 -9.60 -1.49
C ASN A 46 -5.61 -9.23 -2.99
N GLN A 47 -5.57 -7.94 -3.33
CA GLN A 47 -5.33 -7.51 -4.71
C GLN A 47 -4.00 -8.11 -5.22
N LYS A 48 -4.00 -8.58 -6.47
CA LYS A 48 -2.80 -9.15 -7.10
C LYS A 48 -1.80 -8.09 -7.58
N THR A 49 -2.26 -6.86 -7.76
CA THR A 49 -1.44 -5.72 -8.19
C THR A 49 -1.33 -4.70 -7.05
N SER A 50 -0.26 -3.91 -7.06
CA SER A 50 -0.04 -2.87 -6.06
C SER A 50 0.12 -3.38 -4.63
N ARG A 51 0.52 -4.64 -4.48
CA ARG A 51 0.75 -5.33 -3.20
C ARG A 51 2.05 -6.14 -3.26
N GLU A 52 2.91 -5.95 -2.28
CA GLU A 52 4.17 -6.70 -2.15
C GLU A 52 4.37 -7.10 -0.68
N PRO A 53 4.45 -8.37 -0.36
CA PRO A 53 4.11 -9.51 -1.22
C PRO A 53 2.61 -9.61 -1.49
N VAL A 54 2.20 -10.35 -2.52
CA VAL A 54 0.79 -10.72 -2.69
C VAL A 54 0.40 -11.67 -1.57
N LEU A 55 -0.71 -11.36 -0.89
CA LEU A 55 -1.22 -12.16 0.24
C LEU A 55 -2.60 -12.74 -0.10
N SER A 56 -2.96 -13.80 0.62
CA SER A 56 -4.30 -14.39 0.61
C SER A 56 -4.83 -14.48 2.05
N LEU A 57 -5.38 -13.36 2.51
CA LEU A 57 -5.85 -13.19 3.88
C LEU A 57 -7.32 -13.61 3.99
N SER A 58 -7.66 -14.32 5.08
CA SER A 58 -9.04 -14.65 5.38
C SER A 58 -9.80 -13.45 5.99
N PRO A 59 -11.15 -13.45 5.95
CA PRO A 59 -11.93 -12.43 6.67
C PRO A 59 -11.64 -12.39 8.16
N GLY A 60 -11.33 -13.54 8.78
CA GLY A 60 -10.97 -13.64 10.20
C GLY A 60 -9.65 -12.92 10.51
N ASP A 61 -8.62 -13.12 9.67
CA ASP A 61 -7.32 -12.47 9.85
C ASP A 61 -7.45 -10.95 9.74
N VAL A 62 -8.18 -10.47 8.73
CA VAL A 62 -8.39 -9.04 8.51
C VAL A 62 -9.22 -8.42 9.63
N GLN A 63 -10.28 -9.11 10.10
CA GLN A 63 -11.09 -8.63 11.21
C GLN A 63 -10.26 -8.54 12.50
N HIS A 64 -9.41 -9.52 12.76
CA HIS A 64 -8.50 -9.48 13.91
C HIS A 64 -7.53 -8.30 13.79
N ALA A 65 -6.87 -8.13 12.65
CA ALA A 65 -5.95 -7.03 12.40
C ALA A 65 -6.62 -5.65 12.59
N LEU A 66 -7.84 -5.45 12.07
CA LEU A 66 -8.58 -4.20 12.24
C LEU A 66 -8.89 -3.88 13.70
N ARG A 67 -9.23 -4.90 14.51
CA ARG A 67 -9.43 -4.73 15.96
C ARG A 67 -8.13 -4.37 16.69
N GLN A 68 -7.00 -4.99 16.32
CA GLN A 68 -5.71 -4.64 16.89
C GLN A 68 -5.33 -3.21 16.54
N LEU A 69 -5.50 -2.80 15.28
CA LEU A 69 -5.28 -1.42 14.85
C LEU A 69 -6.15 -0.42 15.61
N GLU A 70 -7.39 -0.78 15.92
CA GLU A 70 -8.27 0.04 16.77
C GLU A 70 -7.73 0.11 18.21
N GLY A 71 -7.28 -1.00 18.78
CA GLY A 71 -6.66 -1.04 20.11
C GLY A 71 -5.40 -0.18 20.19
N TYR A 72 -4.65 -0.05 19.09
CA TYR A 72 -3.48 0.84 18.98
C TYR A 72 -3.85 2.31 18.70
N GLY A 73 -5.13 2.63 18.49
CA GLY A 73 -5.57 3.97 18.07
C GLY A 73 -5.25 4.32 16.61
N LEU A 74 -4.80 3.36 15.79
CA LEU A 74 -4.45 3.56 14.39
C LEU A 74 -5.64 3.38 13.44
N ALA A 75 -6.73 2.79 13.91
CA ALA A 75 -8.00 2.71 13.22
C ALA A 75 -9.14 3.02 14.19
N ARG A 76 -10.33 3.27 13.65
CA ARG A 76 -11.57 3.47 14.40
C ARG A 76 -12.73 2.79 13.71
N GLN A 77 -13.57 2.11 14.49
CA GLN A 77 -14.85 1.60 14.02
C GLN A 77 -15.86 2.74 13.87
N GLN A 78 -16.63 2.67 12.80
CA GLN A 78 -17.84 3.44 12.60
C GLN A 78 -19.03 2.50 12.46
N PHE A 79 -20.04 2.70 13.29
CA PHE A 79 -21.27 1.93 13.22
C PHE A 79 -22.23 2.58 12.23
N SER A 80 -22.61 1.86 11.19
CA SER A 80 -23.72 2.24 10.33
C SER A 80 -24.88 1.25 10.52
N SER A 81 -26.08 1.61 10.05
CA SER A 81 -27.28 0.78 10.18
C SER A 81 -27.15 -0.62 9.53
N ARG A 82 -26.17 -0.84 8.67
CA ARG A 82 -26.02 -2.07 7.87
C ARG A 82 -24.74 -2.84 8.11
N ALA A 83 -23.65 -2.20 8.55
CA ALA A 83 -22.37 -2.86 8.76
C ALA A 83 -21.41 -2.01 9.58
N VAL A 84 -20.50 -2.68 10.29
CA VAL A 84 -19.32 -2.06 10.91
C VAL A 84 -18.33 -1.71 9.81
N ARG A 85 -17.82 -0.47 9.84
CA ARG A 85 -16.82 0.05 8.92
C ARG A 85 -15.62 0.55 9.71
N TYR A 86 -14.48 0.61 9.07
CA TYR A 86 -13.22 1.04 9.67
C TYR A 86 -12.61 2.18 8.86
N GLU A 87 -12.16 3.21 9.57
CA GLU A 87 -11.33 4.29 9.04
C GLU A 87 -9.95 4.26 9.70
N HIS A 88 -8.90 4.70 9.00
CA HIS A 88 -7.61 4.89 9.65
C HIS A 88 -7.57 6.19 10.45
N ARG A 89 -6.70 6.21 11.45
CA ARG A 89 -6.45 7.37 12.32
C ARG A 89 -4.99 7.77 12.35
N LEU A 90 -4.20 7.30 11.38
CA LEU A 90 -2.74 7.41 11.38
C LEU A 90 -2.26 8.86 11.48
N ALA A 91 -2.93 9.78 10.76
CA ALA A 91 -2.61 11.20 10.81
C ALA A 91 -2.68 11.76 12.24
N ALA A 92 -3.79 11.50 12.92
CA ALA A 92 -4.01 11.99 14.28
C ALA A 92 -3.18 11.23 15.34
N ALA A 93 -3.03 9.91 15.17
CA ALA A 93 -2.30 9.07 16.11
C ALA A 93 -0.80 9.36 16.14
N LEU A 94 -0.22 9.69 14.98
CA LEU A 94 1.21 9.96 14.86
C LEU A 94 1.54 11.41 14.48
N ASP A 95 0.58 12.32 14.49
CA ASP A 95 0.75 13.73 14.11
C ASP A 95 1.48 13.87 12.77
N LEU A 96 0.87 13.31 11.71
CA LEU A 96 1.42 13.26 10.36
C LEU A 96 0.63 14.14 9.40
N THR A 97 1.33 14.75 8.45
CA THR A 97 0.70 15.41 7.31
C THR A 97 0.07 14.37 6.36
N GLN A 98 -0.88 14.81 5.53
CA GLN A 98 -1.49 13.95 4.51
C GLN A 98 -0.44 13.30 3.58
N GLN A 99 0.56 14.06 3.16
CA GLN A 99 1.67 13.57 2.34
C GLN A 99 2.41 12.43 3.05
N GLN A 100 2.76 12.60 4.32
CA GLN A 100 3.45 11.59 5.12
C GLN A 100 2.61 10.33 5.33
N VAL A 101 1.31 10.47 5.56
CA VAL A 101 0.36 9.35 5.66
C VAL A 101 0.35 8.53 4.37
N ILE A 102 0.29 9.19 3.21
CA ILE A 102 0.28 8.51 1.91
C ILE A 102 1.61 7.77 1.67
N LEU A 103 2.75 8.37 1.98
CA LEU A 103 4.05 7.71 1.86
C LEU A 103 4.15 6.46 2.73
N ILE A 104 3.74 6.56 4.00
CA ILE A 104 3.66 5.39 4.89
C ILE A 104 2.71 4.33 4.32
N GLY A 105 1.52 4.71 3.84
CA GLY A 105 0.55 3.80 3.21
C GLY A 105 1.13 3.03 2.03
N LEU A 106 1.86 3.70 1.15
CA LEU A 106 2.53 3.08 0.00
C LEU A 106 3.63 2.11 0.44
N LEU A 107 4.42 2.47 1.45
CA LEU A 107 5.46 1.59 2.01
C LEU A 107 4.85 0.37 2.71
N LEU A 108 3.73 0.51 3.43
CA LEU A 108 3.00 -0.60 4.06
C LEU A 108 2.46 -1.61 3.03
N LEU A 109 2.05 -1.13 1.85
CA LEU A 109 1.46 -1.97 0.80
C LEU A 109 2.49 -2.67 -0.08
N ARG A 110 3.63 -2.03 -0.33
CA ARG A 110 4.59 -2.45 -1.36
C ARG A 110 6.01 -2.67 -0.86
N GLY A 111 6.27 -2.43 0.44
CA GLY A 111 7.62 -2.54 0.99
C GLY A 111 8.55 -1.42 0.50
N PRO A 112 9.87 -1.68 0.39
CA PRO A 112 10.87 -0.68 0.09
C PRO A 112 10.75 -0.07 -1.32
N GLN A 113 10.75 1.26 -1.41
CA GLN A 113 10.58 2.01 -2.65
C GLN A 113 11.54 3.18 -2.74
N THR A 114 11.91 3.59 -3.98
CA THR A 114 12.65 4.83 -4.24
C THR A 114 11.72 6.03 -4.16
N ALA A 115 12.28 7.25 -4.05
CA ALA A 115 11.49 8.47 -4.06
C ALA A 115 10.71 8.65 -5.39
N ASN A 116 11.32 8.29 -6.53
CA ASN A 116 10.66 8.34 -7.83
C ASN A 116 9.51 7.33 -7.94
N GLU A 117 9.68 6.11 -7.44
CA GLU A 117 8.59 5.11 -7.37
C GLU A 117 7.42 5.60 -6.50
N LEU A 118 7.72 6.21 -5.35
CA LEU A 118 6.71 6.76 -4.46
C LEU A 118 5.99 7.96 -5.09
N LEU A 119 6.72 8.88 -5.75
CA LEU A 119 6.13 10.01 -6.47
C LEU A 119 5.11 9.55 -7.51
N ALA A 120 5.51 8.62 -8.38
CA ALA A 120 4.63 8.09 -9.44
C ALA A 120 3.38 7.39 -8.86
N ARG A 121 3.54 6.65 -7.77
CA ARG A 121 2.44 5.90 -7.13
C ARG A 121 1.52 6.78 -6.29
N ALA A 122 2.02 7.92 -5.80
CA ALA A 122 1.25 8.87 -5.00
C ALA A 122 0.40 9.83 -5.83
N GLU A 123 0.58 9.93 -7.14
CA GLU A 123 -0.02 10.92 -8.04
C GLU A 123 -1.55 11.09 -7.84
N ARG A 124 -2.26 9.99 -7.62
CA ARG A 124 -3.71 9.97 -7.41
C ARG A 124 -4.15 10.10 -5.95
N MET A 125 -3.20 10.18 -5.01
CA MET A 125 -3.45 10.10 -3.56
C MET A 125 -3.05 11.40 -2.84
N ALA A 126 -1.95 12.01 -3.24
CA ALA A 126 -1.44 13.27 -2.69
C ALA A 126 -0.63 14.02 -3.75
N ARG A 127 -0.51 15.34 -3.59
CA ARG A 127 0.32 16.17 -4.44
C ARG A 127 1.71 16.32 -3.85
N PHE A 128 2.72 16.02 -4.65
CA PHE A 128 4.13 16.32 -4.40
C PHE A 128 4.63 17.18 -5.57
N ALA A 129 5.55 18.09 -5.27
CA ALA A 129 6.14 18.94 -6.32
C ALA A 129 7.04 18.10 -7.25
N ASP A 130 7.88 17.28 -6.68
CA ASP A 130 8.85 16.42 -7.35
C ASP A 130 9.37 15.32 -6.41
N ALA A 131 10.37 14.55 -6.86
CA ALA A 131 11.00 13.51 -6.07
C ALA A 131 11.81 14.05 -4.88
N GLU A 132 12.25 15.32 -4.94
CA GLU A 132 12.96 15.97 -3.83
C GLU A 132 12.02 16.28 -2.68
N ASP A 133 10.81 16.76 -2.98
CA ASP A 133 9.76 16.94 -1.96
C ASP A 133 9.41 15.60 -1.28
N VAL A 134 9.31 14.51 -2.05
CA VAL A 134 9.12 13.15 -1.48
C VAL A 134 10.28 12.78 -0.55
N ARG A 135 11.55 13.00 -0.95
CA ARG A 135 12.72 12.73 -0.10
C ARG A 135 12.66 13.54 1.19
N HIS A 136 12.35 14.82 1.11
CA HIS A 136 12.23 15.67 2.28
C HIS A 136 11.18 15.15 3.27
N GLN A 137 10.01 14.71 2.79
CA GLN A 137 8.99 14.11 3.67
C GLN A 137 9.47 12.78 4.28
N LEU A 138 10.20 11.95 3.51
CA LEU A 138 10.76 10.69 4.00
C LEU A 138 11.85 10.92 5.06
N GLU A 139 12.69 11.93 4.90
CA GLU A 139 13.69 12.32 5.89
C GLU A 139 13.06 12.76 7.22
N ARG A 140 11.97 13.52 7.14
CA ARG A 140 11.19 13.89 8.34
C ARG A 140 10.58 12.67 9.03
N LEU A 141 10.09 11.69 8.25
CA LEU A 141 9.63 10.41 8.81
C LEU A 141 10.78 9.62 9.44
N ALA A 142 11.97 9.64 8.82
CA ALA A 142 13.16 8.95 9.33
C ALA A 142 13.64 9.58 10.63
N GLN A 143 13.66 10.90 10.76
CA GLN A 143 13.99 11.61 12.00
C GLN A 143 13.05 11.22 13.17
N ARG A 144 11.83 10.83 12.85
CA ARG A 144 10.82 10.35 13.80
C ARG A 144 10.81 8.84 13.99
N GLN A 145 11.75 8.12 13.40
CA GLN A 145 11.84 6.66 13.44
C GLN A 145 10.60 5.94 12.88
N LEU A 146 9.89 6.56 11.94
CA LEU A 146 8.73 5.97 11.26
C LEU A 146 9.10 5.36 9.91
N ALA A 147 10.24 5.77 9.36
CA ALA A 147 10.84 5.22 8.14
C ALA A 147 12.35 5.12 8.29
N VAL A 148 12.99 4.42 7.39
CA VAL A 148 14.46 4.32 7.29
C VAL A 148 14.86 4.34 5.82
N GLN A 149 15.96 5.01 5.55
CA GLN A 149 16.64 4.94 4.27
C GLN A 149 17.54 3.70 4.26
N LEU A 150 17.39 2.86 3.25
CA LEU A 150 18.22 1.67 3.06
C LEU A 150 19.51 2.04 2.35
N PRO A 151 20.66 1.41 2.71
CA PRO A 151 21.90 1.59 2.01
C PRO A 151 21.76 1.17 0.53
N ARG A 152 22.44 1.89 -0.36
CA ARG A 152 22.44 1.54 -1.79
C ARG A 152 23.08 0.17 -1.99
N ALA A 153 22.38 -0.72 -2.65
CA ALA A 153 22.99 -1.93 -3.15
C ALA A 153 23.86 -1.61 -4.39
N SER A 154 24.95 -2.36 -4.58
CA SER A 154 25.82 -2.20 -5.77
C SER A 154 25.00 -2.34 -7.05
N GLY A 155 25.10 -1.36 -7.96
CA GLY A 155 24.32 -1.31 -9.20
C GLY A 155 22.97 -0.55 -9.10
N GLN A 156 22.56 -0.11 -7.93
CA GLN A 156 21.37 0.74 -7.79
C GLN A 156 21.73 2.22 -7.92
N ARG A 157 20.89 2.97 -8.65
CA ARG A 157 21.08 4.41 -8.87
C ARG A 157 20.51 5.25 -7.73
N GLU A 158 19.47 4.75 -7.03
CA GLU A 158 18.72 5.48 -6.02
C GLU A 158 18.61 4.69 -4.72
N GLU A 159 18.50 5.42 -3.61
CA GLU A 159 18.19 4.87 -2.29
C GLU A 159 16.74 4.43 -2.25
N ARG A 160 16.45 3.41 -1.43
CA ARG A 160 15.10 2.98 -1.10
C ARG A 160 14.77 3.35 0.34
N TYR A 161 13.51 3.54 0.60
CA TYR A 161 12.97 3.81 1.93
C TYR A 161 12.01 2.71 2.33
N MET A 162 12.00 2.38 3.63
CA MET A 162 11.10 1.40 4.23
C MET A 162 10.46 1.99 5.48
N HIS A 163 9.20 1.63 5.77
CA HIS A 163 8.56 1.99 7.04
C HIS A 163 9.15 1.17 8.20
N LEU A 164 9.09 1.71 9.42
CA LEU A 164 9.51 1.03 10.66
C LEU A 164 8.32 0.60 11.54
N LEU A 165 7.08 0.75 11.06
CA LEU A 165 5.89 0.34 11.82
C LEU A 165 5.78 -1.20 11.99
N GLY A 166 6.55 -1.99 11.26
CA GLY A 166 6.68 -3.44 11.45
C GLY A 166 7.80 -3.84 12.43
N GLY A 167 8.36 -2.87 13.15
CA GLY A 167 9.51 -3.05 14.04
C GLY A 167 10.85 -2.74 13.37
N PRO A 168 11.96 -2.90 14.11
CA PRO A 168 13.29 -2.67 13.59
C PRO A 168 13.61 -3.66 12.46
N ILE A 169 14.29 -3.17 11.43
CA ILE A 169 14.70 -3.98 10.28
C ILE A 169 16.23 -3.99 10.17
N ASP A 170 16.78 -5.09 9.69
CA ASP A 170 18.16 -5.14 9.23
C ASP A 170 18.22 -4.50 7.84
N ALA A 171 18.61 -3.22 7.82
CA ALA A 171 18.62 -2.41 6.60
C ALA A 171 19.64 -2.95 5.57
N GLU A 172 20.76 -3.53 6.01
CA GLU A 172 21.79 -4.10 5.14
C GLU A 172 21.32 -5.41 4.49
N ALA A 173 20.75 -6.31 5.30
CA ALA A 173 20.19 -7.58 4.80
C ALA A 173 19.01 -7.30 3.84
N LEU A 174 18.14 -6.34 4.17
CA LEU A 174 17.03 -5.97 3.31
C LEU A 174 17.52 -5.34 2.00
N ALA A 175 18.50 -4.42 2.04
CA ALA A 175 19.10 -3.85 0.83
C ALA A 175 19.77 -4.91 -0.05
N ALA A 176 20.44 -5.90 0.56
CA ALA A 176 21.07 -7.00 -0.16
C ALA A 176 20.04 -7.89 -0.90
N SER A 177 18.84 -8.08 -0.35
CA SER A 177 17.78 -8.85 -0.99
C SER A 177 17.30 -8.25 -2.31
N PHE A 178 17.43 -6.94 -2.50
CA PHE A 178 17.10 -6.25 -3.76
C PHE A 178 18.19 -6.37 -4.84
N LYS A 179 19.42 -6.82 -4.49
CA LYS A 179 20.46 -7.14 -5.48
C LYS A 179 20.10 -8.34 -6.34
N ALA A 180 19.38 -9.30 -5.78
CA ALA A 180 19.03 -10.54 -6.45
C ALA A 180 17.80 -10.43 -7.37
N ARG A 181 17.07 -9.31 -7.29
CA ARG A 181 15.88 -9.07 -8.12
C ARG A 181 16.29 -8.19 -9.31
N PRO A 182 16.26 -8.69 -10.57
CA PRO A 182 16.40 -7.81 -11.72
C PRO A 182 15.38 -6.68 -11.57
N ALA A 183 15.79 -5.46 -11.89
CA ALA A 183 14.89 -4.33 -11.92
C ALA A 183 13.78 -4.65 -12.92
N ALA A 184 12.68 -5.24 -12.44
CA ALA A 184 11.45 -5.25 -13.21
C ALA A 184 11.11 -3.77 -13.37
N SER A 185 11.42 -3.23 -14.53
CA SER A 185 10.96 -1.90 -14.90
C SER A 185 9.44 -1.94 -14.74
N GLY A 186 8.84 -0.90 -14.16
CA GLY A 186 7.38 -0.83 -14.05
C GLY A 186 6.69 -0.95 -15.41
N ASN A 187 7.46 -0.89 -16.47
CA ASN A 187 7.07 -1.11 -17.86
C ASN A 187 6.88 -2.60 -18.19
N ASP A 188 7.74 -3.49 -17.71
CA ASP A 188 7.65 -4.93 -18.01
C ASP A 188 6.43 -5.57 -17.35
N GLU A 189 6.10 -5.14 -16.11
CA GLU A 189 4.88 -5.56 -15.41
C GLU A 189 3.62 -4.98 -16.08
N LEU A 190 3.70 -3.74 -16.58
CA LEU A 190 2.63 -3.09 -17.32
C LEU A 190 2.45 -3.76 -18.69
N GLU A 191 3.53 -4.05 -19.42
CA GLU A 191 3.51 -4.73 -20.71
C GLU A 191 2.97 -6.16 -20.58
N ALA A 192 3.40 -6.93 -19.57
CA ALA A 192 2.85 -8.25 -19.29
C ALA A 192 1.34 -8.19 -18.95
N ARG A 193 0.92 -7.15 -18.24
CA ARG A 193 -0.49 -6.96 -17.89
C ARG A 193 -1.32 -6.54 -19.09
N VAL A 194 -0.78 -5.67 -19.97
CA VAL A 194 -1.43 -5.29 -21.23
C VAL A 194 -1.61 -6.50 -22.12
N GLN A 195 -0.57 -7.32 -22.31
CA GLN A 195 -0.67 -8.56 -23.11
C GLN A 195 -1.71 -9.54 -22.53
N ALA A 196 -1.77 -9.70 -21.21
CA ALA A 196 -2.76 -10.57 -20.58
C ALA A 196 -4.20 -10.03 -20.78
N LEU A 197 -4.41 -8.73 -20.68
CA LEU A 197 -5.71 -8.11 -20.93
C LEU A 197 -6.11 -8.17 -22.41
N GLU A 198 -5.18 -7.99 -23.33
CA GLU A 198 -5.41 -8.12 -24.78
C GLU A 198 -5.83 -9.55 -25.14
N ALA A 199 -5.19 -10.57 -24.54
CA ALA A 199 -5.58 -11.97 -24.75
C ALA A 199 -6.99 -12.26 -24.20
N GLU A 200 -7.33 -11.76 -22.98
CA GLU A 200 -8.65 -11.91 -22.38
C GLU A 200 -9.74 -11.22 -23.21
N VAL A 201 -9.45 -10.02 -23.73
CA VAL A 201 -10.36 -9.28 -24.63
C VAL A 201 -10.55 -10.03 -25.97
N ALA A 202 -9.51 -10.65 -26.52
CA ALA A 202 -9.61 -11.45 -27.73
C ALA A 202 -10.51 -12.67 -27.52
N GLU A 203 -10.32 -13.40 -26.42
CA GLU A 203 -11.17 -14.55 -26.05
C GLU A 203 -12.64 -14.16 -25.85
N LEU A 204 -12.89 -13.05 -25.12
CA LEU A 204 -14.25 -12.54 -24.93
C LEU A 204 -14.91 -12.14 -26.24
N ARG A 205 -14.16 -11.55 -27.17
CA ARG A 205 -14.68 -11.21 -28.52
C ARG A 205 -15.06 -12.46 -29.33
N GLU A 206 -14.30 -13.52 -29.26
CA GLU A 206 -14.62 -14.79 -29.91
C GLU A 206 -15.89 -15.40 -29.31
N ILE A 207 -16.03 -15.41 -27.98
CA ILE A 207 -17.25 -15.89 -27.30
C ILE A 207 -18.48 -15.08 -27.73
N VAL A 208 -18.38 -13.75 -27.73
CA VAL A 208 -19.47 -12.85 -28.15
C VAL A 208 -19.84 -13.08 -29.62
N ALA A 209 -18.86 -13.22 -30.51
CA ALA A 209 -19.11 -13.53 -31.91
C ALA A 209 -19.82 -14.89 -32.11
N GLY A 210 -19.41 -15.90 -31.35
CA GLY A 210 -20.06 -17.21 -31.33
C GLY A 210 -21.53 -17.16 -30.85
N LEU A 211 -21.79 -16.39 -29.79
CA LEU A 211 -23.15 -16.19 -29.27
C LEU A 211 -24.05 -15.42 -30.25
N GLN A 212 -23.49 -14.39 -30.92
CA GLN A 212 -24.21 -13.62 -31.92
C GLN A 212 -24.55 -14.46 -33.16
N ALA A 213 -23.63 -15.36 -33.60
CA ALA A 213 -23.89 -16.28 -34.71
C ALA A 213 -24.98 -17.30 -34.37
N GLN A 214 -25.06 -17.76 -33.12
CA GLN A 214 -26.13 -18.66 -32.63
C GLN A 214 -27.49 -17.98 -32.50
N SER A 215 -27.52 -16.68 -32.15
CA SER A 215 -28.76 -15.92 -32.01
C SER A 215 -29.32 -15.37 -33.33
N GLY A 216 -28.52 -15.33 -34.41
CA GLY A 216 -28.95 -14.87 -35.72
C GLY A 216 -29.54 -15.98 -36.65
N THR A 217 -29.67 -17.21 -36.14
CA THR A 217 -30.16 -18.35 -36.90
C THR A 217 -31.54 -18.87 -36.43
N ALA A 218 -32.28 -18.05 -35.64
CA ALA A 218 -33.62 -18.34 -35.16
C ALA A 218 -34.68 -17.53 -35.88
#